data_b4728056966f172a49c078e4ab2dcdc8
#
_entry.id   b4728056966f172a49c078e4ab2dcdc8
#
_cell.length_a   1.000
_cell.length_b   1.000
_cell.length_c   1.000
_cell.angle_alpha   90.00
_cell.angle_beta   90.00
_cell.angle_gamma   90.00
#
_symmetry.space_group_name_H-M   'P 1'
#
loop_
_entity.id
_entity.type
_entity.pdbx_description
1 polymer ?
#
loop_
_entity_poly.entity_id
_entity_poly.type
_entity_poly.pdbx_seq_one_letter_code
_entity_poly.pdbx_strand_id
1 'polypeptide(L)'
;MIMVFDPQILFNDGFYDLVDVRIPEGSLLKPKFPAALSCRTHALGRIFDVLGALLGQRQPEFLSAAGFSSSPHLMYSGYDQNDEWFQLFQIGFGGIPGRPFGDGPDGHSLWPGFTNVPNEFLEAYFPLRIERYESIADSGGAGLNRGGNGISIKYRFLEKGTISIHDDRWFIYPWGVNGGNPGMRSTKTLVRANGIKVVLPSKCDDIKVEKDDILYFNTWGGAGWGNPLERDAEKVALEVKRGLISTEGAKSYGVVINDDFSIDETATDALRVEMAPTIKTEQIFNLGPSMNELRANCFKETGLEAPIQPTWG
;
A
#
# COMPACT_ATOMS: atom_id res chain seq x y z
N MET A 1 15.42 -4.30 -13.70
CA MET A 1 16.29 -5.48 -13.89
C MET A 1 17.76 -5.07 -13.89
N ILE A 2 18.24 -4.36 -14.88
CA ILE A 2 19.68 -4.07 -15.08
C ILE A 2 20.32 -3.43 -13.86
N MET A 3 19.73 -2.39 -13.31
CA MET A 3 20.21 -1.72 -12.08
C MET A 3 20.24 -2.61 -10.82
N VAL A 4 19.56 -3.75 -10.85
CA VAL A 4 19.62 -4.74 -9.76
C VAL A 4 20.92 -5.52 -9.82
N PHE A 5 21.40 -5.84 -11.03
CA PHE A 5 22.63 -6.62 -11.23
C PHE A 5 23.88 -5.76 -11.35
N ASP A 6 23.75 -4.57 -11.92
CA ASP A 6 24.85 -3.62 -12.06
C ASP A 6 24.30 -2.18 -11.97
N PRO A 7 24.26 -1.58 -10.77
CA PRO A 7 23.75 -0.23 -10.58
C PRO A 7 24.63 0.87 -11.19
N GLN A 8 25.85 0.56 -11.59
CA GLN A 8 26.80 1.53 -12.16
C GLN A 8 26.87 1.48 -13.67
N ILE A 9 26.20 0.53 -14.30
CA ILE A 9 26.25 0.39 -15.75
C ILE A 9 25.59 1.58 -16.45
N LEU A 10 26.22 2.08 -17.48
CA LEU A 10 25.66 3.15 -18.30
C LEU A 10 24.49 2.62 -19.13
N PHE A 11 23.32 3.19 -18.94
CA PHE A 11 22.11 2.80 -19.64
C PHE A 11 22.18 3.24 -21.12
N ASN A 12 21.97 2.30 -22.04
CA ASN A 12 21.92 2.53 -23.48
C ASN A 12 21.02 1.50 -24.18
N ASP A 13 20.75 1.68 -25.47
CA ASP A 13 19.84 0.83 -26.22
C ASP A 13 20.29 -0.64 -26.33
N GLY A 14 21.59 -0.93 -26.23
CA GLY A 14 22.11 -2.30 -26.25
C GLY A 14 21.57 -3.20 -25.14
N PHE A 15 21.00 -2.63 -24.08
CA PHE A 15 20.31 -3.42 -23.06
C PHE A 15 19.05 -4.11 -23.55
N TYR A 16 18.35 -3.52 -24.49
CA TYR A 16 17.13 -4.11 -25.01
C TYR A 16 17.41 -5.40 -25.76
N ASP A 17 18.59 -5.54 -26.33
CA ASP A 17 19.04 -6.75 -27.02
C ASP A 17 19.32 -7.93 -26.07
N LEU A 18 19.55 -7.63 -24.76
CA LEU A 18 19.81 -8.64 -23.72
C LEU A 18 18.53 -9.19 -23.10
N VAL A 19 17.38 -8.57 -23.34
CA VAL A 19 16.14 -8.92 -22.66
C VAL A 19 15.05 -9.25 -23.65
N ASP A 20 14.70 -10.54 -23.78
CA ASP A 20 13.57 -10.99 -24.57
C ASP A 20 12.28 -10.91 -23.72
N VAL A 21 11.40 -9.97 -24.05
CA VAL A 21 10.13 -9.75 -23.36
C VAL A 21 9.00 -10.45 -24.12
N ARG A 22 8.50 -11.55 -23.57
CA ARG A 22 7.39 -12.31 -24.15
C ARG A 22 6.12 -12.06 -23.35
N ILE A 23 5.13 -11.47 -24.01
CA ILE A 23 3.84 -11.14 -23.40
C ILE A 23 2.74 -11.81 -24.23
N PRO A 24 1.82 -12.59 -23.60
CA PRO A 24 0.71 -13.20 -24.33
C PRO A 24 -0.20 -12.15 -24.99
N GLU A 25 -0.59 -12.40 -26.22
CA GLU A 25 -1.57 -11.58 -26.94
C GLU A 25 -2.92 -11.54 -26.21
N GLY A 26 -3.55 -10.36 -26.17
CA GLY A 26 -4.84 -10.18 -25.52
C GLY A 26 -4.78 -10.13 -23.99
N SER A 27 -3.58 -10.21 -23.39
CA SER A 27 -3.40 -10.00 -21.95
C SER A 27 -3.52 -8.53 -21.57
N LEU A 28 -3.64 -8.25 -20.26
CA LEU A 28 -3.64 -6.89 -19.73
C LEU A 28 -2.41 -6.07 -20.16
N LEU A 29 -1.26 -6.73 -20.35
CA LEU A 29 -0.01 -6.09 -20.74
C LEU A 29 0.17 -5.96 -22.26
N LYS A 30 -0.62 -6.69 -23.04
CA LYS A 30 -0.63 -6.66 -24.52
C LYS A 30 -2.07 -6.77 -25.03
N PRO A 31 -2.91 -5.76 -24.77
CA PRO A 31 -4.32 -5.83 -25.15
C PRO A 31 -4.49 -5.74 -26.67
N LYS A 32 -5.57 -6.35 -27.18
CA LYS A 32 -5.97 -6.21 -28.59
C LYS A 32 -6.73 -4.89 -28.78
N PHE A 33 -6.47 -4.22 -29.88
CA PHE A 33 -7.23 -3.02 -30.27
C PHE A 33 -8.68 -3.38 -30.70
N PRO A 34 -9.67 -2.56 -30.34
CA PRO A 34 -9.64 -1.40 -29.45
C PRO A 34 -9.64 -1.81 -27.97
N ALA A 35 -8.83 -1.14 -27.18
CA ALA A 35 -8.77 -1.37 -25.73
C ALA A 35 -8.70 -0.05 -24.97
N ALA A 36 -9.39 0.03 -23.84
CA ALA A 36 -9.27 1.14 -22.91
C ALA A 36 -7.90 1.08 -22.22
N LEU A 37 -7.09 2.11 -22.39
CA LEU A 37 -5.76 2.23 -21.81
C LEU A 37 -5.74 3.35 -20.80
N SER A 38 -5.80 2.99 -19.52
CA SER A 38 -5.70 3.92 -18.40
C SER A 38 -4.91 3.29 -17.25
N CYS A 39 -4.44 4.11 -16.31
CA CYS A 39 -3.80 3.66 -15.07
C CYS A 39 -2.63 2.67 -15.27
N ARG A 40 -1.85 2.84 -16.32
CA ARG A 40 -0.65 2.03 -16.61
C ARG A 40 0.28 1.88 -15.41
N THR A 41 0.42 2.93 -14.60
CA THR A 41 1.27 2.95 -13.41
C THR A 41 0.91 1.87 -12.39
N HIS A 42 -0.38 1.53 -12.25
CA HIS A 42 -0.82 0.44 -11.37
C HIS A 42 -0.32 -0.92 -11.87
N ALA A 43 -0.43 -1.19 -13.18
CA ALA A 43 0.08 -2.42 -13.77
C ALA A 43 1.62 -2.50 -13.63
N LEU A 44 2.35 -1.41 -13.90
CA LEU A 44 3.80 -1.34 -13.74
C LEU A 44 4.21 -1.60 -12.28
N GLY A 45 3.49 -1.02 -11.32
CA GLY A 45 3.74 -1.26 -9.90
C GLY A 45 3.65 -2.75 -9.53
N ARG A 46 2.66 -3.45 -10.07
CA ARG A 46 2.52 -4.92 -9.84
C ARG A 46 3.61 -5.71 -10.56
N ILE A 47 4.03 -5.27 -11.74
CA ILE A 47 5.16 -5.90 -12.45
C ILE A 47 6.44 -5.76 -11.64
N PHE A 48 6.69 -4.62 -10.99
CA PHE A 48 7.86 -4.46 -10.12
C PHE A 48 7.87 -5.44 -8.95
N ASP A 49 6.74 -5.63 -8.27
CA ASP A 49 6.64 -6.63 -7.20
C ASP A 49 6.94 -8.05 -7.73
N VAL A 50 6.34 -8.43 -8.87
CA VAL A 50 6.52 -9.77 -9.46
C VAL A 50 7.96 -9.97 -9.94
N LEU A 51 8.54 -8.99 -10.64
CA LEU A 51 9.92 -9.09 -11.12
C LEU A 51 10.91 -9.09 -9.95
N GLY A 52 10.69 -8.25 -8.93
CA GLY A 52 11.49 -8.25 -7.71
C GLY A 52 11.46 -9.62 -7.02
N ALA A 53 10.27 -10.24 -6.92
CA ALA A 53 10.10 -11.57 -6.35
C ALA A 53 10.83 -12.66 -7.17
N LEU A 54 10.74 -12.62 -8.49
CA LEU A 54 11.41 -13.59 -9.39
C LEU A 54 12.93 -13.45 -9.33
N LEU A 55 13.45 -12.23 -9.40
CA LEU A 55 14.89 -11.98 -9.34
C LEU A 55 15.46 -12.32 -7.96
N GLY A 56 14.74 -11.97 -6.91
CA GLY A 56 15.14 -12.23 -5.53
C GLY A 56 15.21 -13.73 -5.18
N GLN A 57 14.43 -14.59 -5.85
CA GLN A 57 14.60 -16.05 -5.70
C GLN A 57 15.95 -16.55 -6.24
N ARG A 58 16.52 -15.83 -7.21
CA ARG A 58 17.84 -16.15 -7.78
C ARG A 58 18.96 -15.46 -7.01
N GLN A 59 18.72 -14.25 -6.55
CA GLN A 59 19.67 -13.43 -5.78
C GLN A 59 18.96 -12.86 -4.54
N PRO A 60 18.97 -13.61 -3.42
CA PRO A 60 18.22 -13.26 -2.21
C PRO A 60 18.54 -11.89 -1.62
N GLU A 61 19.75 -11.38 -1.87
CA GLU A 61 20.17 -10.04 -1.45
C GLU A 61 19.38 -8.89 -2.10
N PHE A 62 18.64 -9.16 -3.18
CA PHE A 62 17.76 -8.19 -3.83
C PHE A 62 16.28 -8.44 -3.57
N LEU A 63 15.93 -9.51 -2.84
CA LEU A 63 14.55 -9.84 -2.55
C LEU A 63 13.94 -8.82 -1.59
N SER A 64 13.10 -7.94 -2.08
CA SER A 64 12.25 -7.08 -1.24
C SER A 64 10.87 -7.70 -1.05
N ALA A 65 10.20 -7.31 0.04
CA ALA A 65 8.77 -7.60 0.20
C ALA A 65 7.92 -6.81 -0.80
N ALA A 66 6.63 -7.10 -0.89
CA ALA A 66 5.72 -6.34 -1.73
C ALA A 66 5.21 -5.08 -1.00
N GLY A 67 4.87 -4.04 -1.75
CA GLY A 67 4.39 -2.82 -1.11
C GLY A 67 3.85 -1.79 -2.08
N PHE A 68 4.03 -0.55 -1.69
CA PHE A 68 3.56 0.60 -2.44
C PHE A 68 4.48 0.87 -3.62
N SER A 69 4.05 0.47 -4.78
CA SER A 69 4.76 0.63 -6.05
C SER A 69 3.92 1.31 -7.13
N SER A 70 2.75 1.84 -6.77
CA SER A 70 1.90 2.61 -7.68
C SER A 70 1.52 3.95 -7.05
N SER A 71 0.71 4.71 -7.74
CA SER A 71 0.21 6.00 -7.26
C SER A 71 -1.33 5.96 -7.28
N PRO A 72 -1.99 5.81 -6.12
CA PRO A 72 -3.43 5.91 -6.07
C PRO A 72 -3.87 7.32 -6.44
N HIS A 73 -4.92 7.41 -7.23
CA HIS A 73 -5.44 8.66 -7.74
C HIS A 73 -6.80 8.96 -7.10
N LEU A 74 -6.97 10.22 -6.71
CA LEU A 74 -8.27 10.84 -6.48
C LEU A 74 -8.44 11.95 -7.51
N MET A 75 -9.48 11.86 -8.32
CA MET A 75 -9.93 12.94 -9.19
C MET A 75 -11.20 13.51 -8.59
N TYR A 76 -11.31 14.84 -8.56
CA TYR A 76 -12.50 15.54 -8.11
C TYR A 76 -12.78 16.70 -9.04
N SER A 77 -13.99 16.75 -9.61
CA SER A 77 -14.39 17.77 -10.55
C SER A 77 -15.82 18.25 -10.30
N GLY A 78 -16.10 19.47 -10.68
CA GLY A 78 -17.40 20.10 -10.51
C GLY A 78 -17.36 21.59 -10.88
N TYR A 79 -18.31 22.32 -10.34
CA TYR A 79 -18.36 23.78 -10.43
C TYR A 79 -18.31 24.37 -9.03
N ASP A 80 -17.53 25.40 -8.86
CA ASP A 80 -17.40 26.10 -7.59
C ASP A 80 -18.60 27.05 -7.32
N GLN A 81 -18.56 27.80 -6.23
CA GLN A 81 -19.59 28.75 -5.85
C GLN A 81 -19.75 29.93 -6.83
N ASN A 82 -18.78 30.15 -7.73
CA ASN A 82 -18.80 31.18 -8.76
C ASN A 82 -19.23 30.60 -10.13
N ASP A 83 -19.68 29.34 -10.16
CA ASP A 83 -19.98 28.58 -11.37
C ASP A 83 -18.77 28.39 -12.31
N GLU A 84 -17.56 28.43 -11.73
CA GLU A 84 -16.32 28.15 -12.44
C GLU A 84 -15.99 26.65 -12.33
N TRP A 85 -15.67 26.02 -13.48
CA TRP A 85 -15.34 24.61 -13.51
C TRP A 85 -13.96 24.35 -12.92
N PHE A 86 -13.87 23.32 -12.07
CA PHE A 86 -12.61 22.85 -11.52
C PHE A 86 -12.39 21.36 -11.77
N GLN A 87 -11.13 20.95 -11.83
CA GLN A 87 -10.72 19.54 -11.84
C GLN A 87 -9.43 19.38 -11.05
N LEU A 88 -9.49 18.61 -10.00
CA LEU A 88 -8.35 18.16 -9.22
C LEU A 88 -7.92 16.77 -9.69
N PHE A 89 -6.62 16.56 -9.82
CA PHE A 89 -5.98 15.26 -9.93
C PHE A 89 -4.95 15.16 -8.80
N GLN A 90 -5.25 14.34 -7.79
CA GLN A 90 -4.39 14.15 -6.63
C GLN A 90 -3.82 12.74 -6.63
N ILE A 91 -2.51 12.64 -6.35
CA ILE A 91 -1.80 11.36 -6.17
C ILE A 91 -1.61 11.12 -4.67
N GLY A 92 -1.88 9.89 -4.22
CA GLY A 92 -1.59 9.45 -2.88
C GLY A 92 -0.23 8.74 -2.77
N PHE A 93 0.20 8.51 -1.54
CA PHE A 93 1.42 7.79 -1.17
C PHE A 93 1.06 6.67 -0.20
N GLY A 94 1.97 5.71 0.01
CA GLY A 94 1.71 4.57 0.90
C GLY A 94 3.00 3.98 1.47
N GLY A 95 2.90 2.79 2.04
CA GLY A 95 4.03 2.13 2.67
C GLY A 95 4.95 1.42 1.67
N ILE A 96 6.21 1.80 1.64
CA ILE A 96 7.23 1.10 0.86
C ILE A 96 7.55 -0.23 1.56
N PRO A 97 7.84 -1.33 0.82
CA PRO A 97 8.14 -2.61 1.44
C PRO A 97 9.45 -2.61 2.23
N GLY A 98 9.52 -3.50 3.22
CA GLY A 98 10.77 -3.91 3.85
C GLY A 98 11.69 -4.59 2.83
N ARG A 99 13.00 -4.46 3.02
CA ARG A 99 14.05 -4.95 2.11
C ARG A 99 15.23 -5.48 2.92
N PRO A 100 16.17 -6.22 2.29
CA PRO A 100 17.27 -6.87 3.01
C PRO A 100 18.10 -5.93 3.89
N PHE A 101 18.24 -4.65 3.48
CA PHE A 101 19.13 -3.70 4.13
C PHE A 101 18.42 -2.56 4.86
N GLY A 102 17.11 -2.68 5.09
CA GLY A 102 16.41 -1.63 5.83
C GLY A 102 14.89 -1.67 5.75
N ASP A 103 14.31 -0.88 6.63
CA ASP A 103 12.87 -0.66 6.70
C ASP A 103 12.32 0.03 5.45
N GLY A 104 11.06 -0.20 5.18
CA GLY A 104 10.32 0.56 4.19
C GLY A 104 9.97 1.96 4.72
N PRO A 105 10.18 3.03 3.95
CA PRO A 105 9.69 4.36 4.29
C PRO A 105 8.16 4.42 4.42
N ASP A 106 7.69 5.19 5.40
CA ASP A 106 6.26 5.46 5.62
C ASP A 106 5.77 6.52 4.64
N GLY A 107 4.56 6.37 4.11
CA GLY A 107 3.91 7.37 3.28
C GLY A 107 4.74 7.88 2.10
N HIS A 108 5.36 7.00 1.36
CA HIS A 108 6.29 7.33 0.29
C HIS A 108 5.83 6.74 -1.06
N SER A 109 6.55 7.07 -2.13
CA SER A 109 6.37 6.49 -3.46
C SER A 109 7.69 5.94 -4.00
N LEU A 110 7.63 4.80 -4.71
CA LEU A 110 8.77 4.29 -5.47
C LEU A 110 9.07 5.09 -6.74
N TRP A 111 8.12 5.89 -7.21
CA TRP A 111 8.34 6.73 -8.38
C TRP A 111 9.18 7.95 -8.01
N PRO A 112 10.39 8.08 -8.54
CA PRO A 112 11.23 9.23 -8.25
C PRO A 112 10.58 10.53 -8.76
N GLY A 113 10.76 11.61 -8.00
CA GLY A 113 10.25 12.92 -8.35
C GLY A 113 8.77 13.16 -8.04
N PHE A 114 8.04 12.19 -7.50
CA PHE A 114 6.70 12.44 -6.99
C PHE A 114 6.77 13.12 -5.63
N THR A 115 6.03 14.23 -5.51
CA THR A 115 5.88 15.01 -4.28
C THR A 115 4.41 15.26 -4.02
N ASN A 116 4.04 15.47 -2.76
CA ASN A 116 2.71 15.92 -2.41
C ASN A 116 2.48 17.36 -2.90
N VAL A 117 1.26 17.62 -3.34
CA VAL A 117 0.77 18.99 -3.42
C VAL A 117 0.54 19.46 -1.98
N PRO A 118 1.05 20.64 -1.57
CA PRO A 118 0.79 21.16 -0.24
C PRO A 118 -0.72 21.25 0.06
N ASN A 119 -1.13 20.89 1.27
CA ASN A 119 -2.55 20.90 1.65
C ASN A 119 -3.16 22.30 1.52
N GLU A 120 -2.41 23.31 1.87
CA GLU A 120 -2.82 24.73 1.76
C GLU A 120 -3.11 25.13 0.32
N PHE A 121 -2.32 24.61 -0.64
CA PHE A 121 -2.57 24.85 -2.06
C PHE A 121 -3.85 24.16 -2.50
N LEU A 122 -4.06 22.89 -2.09
CA LEU A 122 -5.28 22.15 -2.43
C LEU A 122 -6.52 22.88 -1.91
N GLU A 123 -6.50 23.33 -0.65
CA GLU A 123 -7.62 24.05 -0.03
C GLU A 123 -7.84 25.45 -0.60
N ALA A 124 -6.79 26.10 -1.14
CA ALA A 124 -6.90 27.42 -1.76
C ALA A 124 -7.50 27.40 -3.18
N TYR A 125 -7.26 26.31 -3.92
CA TYR A 125 -7.64 26.24 -5.34
C TYR A 125 -8.79 25.27 -5.65
N PHE A 126 -9.16 24.41 -4.71
CA PHE A 126 -10.22 23.43 -4.88
C PHE A 126 -11.21 23.48 -3.72
N PRO A 127 -12.52 23.28 -3.95
CA PRO A 127 -13.53 23.35 -2.89
C PRO A 127 -13.52 22.06 -2.03
N LEU A 128 -12.40 21.82 -1.37
CA LEU A 128 -12.21 20.73 -0.43
C LEU A 128 -11.43 21.20 0.80
N ARG A 129 -11.51 20.44 1.90
CA ARG A 129 -10.69 20.58 3.10
C ARG A 129 -10.05 19.27 3.46
N ILE A 130 -8.78 19.30 3.81
CA ILE A 130 -8.06 18.14 4.34
C ILE A 130 -8.15 18.16 5.86
N GLU A 131 -9.02 17.34 6.43
CA GLU A 131 -9.20 17.25 7.87
C GLU A 131 -8.16 16.37 8.57
N ARG A 132 -7.50 15.49 7.79
CA ARG A 132 -6.51 14.56 8.29
C ARG A 132 -5.55 14.19 7.17
N TYR A 133 -4.27 14.14 7.50
CA TYR A 133 -3.22 13.57 6.66
C TYR A 133 -2.17 12.96 7.59
N GLU A 134 -2.25 11.66 7.83
CA GLU A 134 -1.41 11.00 8.83
C GLU A 134 -1.02 9.58 8.39
N SER A 135 0.04 9.05 9.01
CA SER A 135 0.43 7.65 8.91
C SER A 135 -0.60 6.77 9.62
N ILE A 136 -0.91 5.60 9.06
CA ILE A 136 -1.76 4.59 9.70
C ILE A 136 -0.85 3.67 10.51
N ALA A 137 -0.88 3.78 11.83
CA ALA A 137 -0.13 2.89 12.70
C ALA A 137 -0.46 1.42 12.39
N ASP A 138 0.54 0.53 12.53
CA ASP A 138 0.43 -0.92 12.28
C ASP A 138 0.07 -1.34 10.86
N SER A 139 0.01 -0.42 9.91
CA SER A 139 -0.31 -0.75 8.52
C SER A 139 0.86 -1.36 7.76
N GLY A 140 2.08 -1.08 8.17
CA GLY A 140 3.29 -1.76 7.68
C GLY A 140 3.42 -3.17 8.25
N GLY A 141 3.71 -4.16 7.41
CA GLY A 141 3.94 -5.54 7.85
C GLY A 141 5.16 -5.66 8.77
N ALA A 142 5.02 -6.44 9.85
CA ALA A 142 6.11 -6.72 10.76
C ALA A 142 7.21 -7.57 10.09
N GLY A 143 8.46 -7.34 10.45
CA GLY A 143 9.63 -8.03 9.96
C GLY A 143 10.88 -7.58 10.70
N LEU A 144 12.01 -8.25 10.51
CA LEU A 144 13.32 -7.73 10.93
C LEU A 144 13.49 -6.31 10.39
N ASN A 145 13.13 -6.12 9.11
CA ASN A 145 12.94 -4.82 8.49
C ASN A 145 11.44 -4.61 8.22
N ARG A 146 10.87 -3.63 8.90
CA ARG A 146 9.45 -3.29 8.84
C ARG A 146 9.07 -2.77 7.46
N GLY A 147 7.88 -3.13 6.98
CA GLY A 147 7.22 -2.40 5.91
C GLY A 147 6.81 -0.99 6.36
N GLY A 148 6.86 -0.03 5.46
CA GLY A 148 6.40 1.33 5.73
C GLY A 148 4.89 1.38 5.92
N ASN A 149 4.43 2.35 6.71
CA ASN A 149 3.00 2.58 6.93
C ASN A 149 2.34 3.27 5.74
N GLY A 150 1.09 2.90 5.48
CA GLY A 150 0.19 3.61 4.60
C GLY A 150 -0.26 4.95 5.19
N ILE A 151 -0.99 5.71 4.40
CA ILE A 151 -1.49 7.04 4.76
C ILE A 151 -3.01 7.03 4.83
N SER A 152 -3.54 7.72 5.84
CA SER A 152 -4.96 8.09 5.94
C SER A 152 -5.12 9.56 5.58
N ILE A 153 -5.91 9.81 4.54
CA ILE A 153 -6.30 11.18 4.17
C ILE A 153 -7.81 11.30 4.33
N LYS A 154 -8.26 12.36 4.99
CA LYS A 154 -9.66 12.66 5.19
C LYS A 154 -10.02 13.94 4.44
N TYR A 155 -10.72 13.79 3.32
CA TYR A 155 -11.18 14.89 2.49
C TYR A 155 -12.64 15.23 2.83
N ARG A 156 -12.92 16.49 3.17
CA ARG A 156 -14.28 17.04 3.21
C ARG A 156 -14.53 17.81 1.93
N PHE A 157 -15.62 17.51 1.22
CA PHE A 157 -16.03 18.25 0.04
C PHE A 157 -16.84 19.48 0.45
N LEU A 158 -16.47 20.65 -0.07
CA LEU A 158 -17.13 21.92 0.27
C LEU A 158 -18.17 22.30 -0.79
N GLU A 159 -18.12 21.69 -1.96
CA GLU A 159 -19.10 21.81 -3.03
C GLU A 159 -19.46 20.43 -3.61
N LYS A 160 -20.63 20.38 -4.25
CA LYS A 160 -21.04 19.17 -4.98
C LYS A 160 -20.12 18.90 -6.17
N GLY A 161 -19.94 17.63 -6.50
CA GLY A 161 -19.11 17.27 -7.65
C GLY A 161 -19.11 15.77 -7.91
N THR A 162 -18.12 15.37 -8.67
CA THR A 162 -17.92 13.97 -9.04
C THR A 162 -16.51 13.57 -8.70
N ILE A 163 -16.34 12.41 -8.06
CA ILE A 163 -15.03 11.83 -7.82
C ILE A 163 -14.85 10.55 -8.62
N SER A 164 -13.59 10.30 -9.02
CA SER A 164 -13.10 9.03 -9.51
C SER A 164 -11.90 8.60 -8.68
N ILE A 165 -11.81 7.32 -8.38
CA ILE A 165 -10.73 6.74 -7.59
C ILE A 165 -10.09 5.63 -8.41
N HIS A 166 -8.77 5.71 -8.58
CA HIS A 166 -8.00 4.63 -9.15
C HIS A 166 -6.90 4.26 -8.17
N ASP A 167 -7.05 3.10 -7.54
CA ASP A 167 -6.17 2.58 -6.50
C ASP A 167 -5.95 1.08 -6.68
N ASP A 168 -5.19 0.46 -5.77
CA ASP A 168 -4.84 -0.94 -5.81
C ASP A 168 -4.80 -1.55 -4.39
N ARG A 169 -4.50 -2.85 -4.26
CA ARG A 169 -4.29 -3.53 -2.98
C ARG A 169 -5.48 -3.52 -2.00
N TRP A 170 -6.69 -3.39 -2.48
CA TRP A 170 -7.88 -3.49 -1.63
C TRP A 170 -8.28 -4.94 -1.34
N PHE A 171 -7.94 -5.88 -2.25
CA PHE A 171 -8.30 -7.29 -2.15
C PHE A 171 -7.10 -8.18 -1.79
N ILE A 172 -5.96 -8.04 -2.49
CA ILE A 172 -4.75 -8.81 -2.26
C ILE A 172 -3.82 -8.04 -1.32
N TYR A 173 -3.36 -8.69 -0.26
CA TYR A 173 -2.36 -8.12 0.63
C TYR A 173 -1.01 -7.93 -0.07
N PRO A 174 -0.24 -6.88 0.23
CA PRO A 174 1.19 -6.87 -0.02
C PRO A 174 1.84 -8.04 0.73
N TRP A 175 2.58 -8.90 0.03
CA TRP A 175 3.17 -10.09 0.67
C TRP A 175 4.48 -9.80 1.36
N GLY A 176 4.67 -10.42 2.55
CA GLY A 176 5.94 -10.44 3.25
C GLY A 176 6.91 -11.48 2.68
N VAL A 177 8.17 -11.39 3.07
CA VAL A 177 9.21 -12.33 2.64
C VAL A 177 10.09 -12.78 3.82
N ASN A 178 10.61 -14.01 3.75
CA ASN A 178 11.57 -14.59 4.70
C ASN A 178 11.09 -14.51 6.17
N GLY A 179 9.80 -14.75 6.41
CA GLY A 179 9.18 -14.67 7.74
C GLY A 179 8.49 -13.33 8.04
N GLY A 180 8.64 -12.31 7.19
CA GLY A 180 7.94 -11.04 7.34
C GLY A 180 6.43 -11.15 7.09
N ASN A 181 5.67 -10.27 7.74
CA ASN A 181 4.21 -10.24 7.65
C ASN A 181 3.71 -9.39 6.46
N PRO A 182 2.52 -9.71 5.94
CA PRO A 182 1.85 -8.88 4.94
C PRO A 182 1.58 -7.45 5.47
N GLY A 183 1.57 -6.48 4.56
CA GLY A 183 1.11 -5.13 4.86
C GLY A 183 -0.42 -5.01 4.80
N MET A 184 -0.96 -3.95 5.37
CA MET A 184 -2.40 -3.65 5.34
C MET A 184 -2.90 -3.37 3.92
N ARG A 185 -4.13 -3.75 3.63
CA ARG A 185 -4.84 -3.42 2.37
C ARG A 185 -5.35 -1.97 2.38
N SER A 186 -5.57 -1.41 1.20
CA SER A 186 -6.21 -0.10 1.04
C SER A 186 -7.71 -0.16 1.31
N THR A 187 -8.29 0.94 1.80
CA THR A 187 -9.74 1.10 1.98
C THR A 187 -10.20 2.50 1.59
N LYS A 188 -11.42 2.59 1.06
CA LYS A 188 -12.05 3.87 0.71
C LYS A 188 -13.48 3.88 1.27
N THR A 189 -13.80 4.88 2.07
CA THR A 189 -15.14 5.02 2.65
C THR A 189 -15.64 6.45 2.47
N LEU A 190 -16.73 6.59 1.77
CA LEU A 190 -17.45 7.87 1.66
C LEU A 190 -18.51 7.93 2.77
N VAL A 191 -18.41 8.93 3.62
CA VAL A 191 -19.40 9.22 4.66
C VAL A 191 -20.21 10.42 4.18
N ARG A 192 -21.49 10.20 3.93
CA ARG A 192 -22.41 11.26 3.52
C ARG A 192 -22.65 12.25 4.65
N ALA A 193 -23.04 13.47 4.32
CA ALA A 193 -23.37 14.50 5.32
C ALA A 193 -24.43 14.04 6.34
N ASN A 194 -25.32 13.11 5.98
CA ASN A 194 -26.33 12.51 6.86
C ASN A 194 -25.78 11.31 7.67
N GLY A 195 -24.48 11.01 7.61
CA GLY A 195 -23.84 9.95 8.37
C GLY A 195 -23.85 8.56 7.70
N ILE A 196 -24.50 8.38 6.55
CA ILE A 196 -24.50 7.11 5.81
C ILE A 196 -23.10 6.83 5.30
N LYS A 197 -22.58 5.63 5.58
CA LYS A 197 -21.28 5.15 5.12
C LYS A 197 -21.43 4.30 3.87
N VAL A 198 -20.64 4.62 2.83
CA VAL A 198 -20.59 3.87 1.57
C VAL A 198 -19.14 3.43 1.36
N VAL A 199 -18.90 2.11 1.33
CA VAL A 199 -17.61 1.56 0.97
C VAL A 199 -17.44 1.65 -0.55
N LEU A 200 -16.33 2.21 -1.00
CA LEU A 200 -16.03 2.36 -2.42
C LEU A 200 -14.98 1.33 -2.86
N PRO A 201 -15.13 0.75 -4.05
CA PRO A 201 -14.09 -0.09 -4.63
C PRO A 201 -12.84 0.74 -4.96
N SER A 202 -11.70 0.07 -5.07
CA SER A 202 -10.42 0.73 -5.41
C SER A 202 -10.42 1.41 -6.77
N LYS A 203 -11.28 0.94 -7.69
CA LYS A 203 -11.44 1.53 -9.01
C LYS A 203 -12.91 1.82 -9.20
N CYS A 204 -13.26 3.08 -9.17
CA CYS A 204 -14.61 3.55 -9.39
C CYS A 204 -14.58 4.94 -10.01
N ASP A 205 -15.55 5.18 -10.87
CA ASP A 205 -15.73 6.44 -11.58
C ASP A 205 -17.13 6.98 -11.35
N ASP A 206 -17.29 8.27 -11.58
CA ASP A 206 -18.58 8.99 -11.57
C ASP A 206 -19.35 8.90 -10.23
N ILE A 207 -18.63 8.82 -9.12
CA ILE A 207 -19.24 8.85 -7.79
C ILE A 207 -19.61 10.29 -7.45
N LYS A 208 -20.92 10.55 -7.30
CA LYS A 208 -21.41 11.88 -6.90
C LYS A 208 -21.12 12.15 -5.45
N VAL A 209 -20.59 13.31 -5.16
CA VAL A 209 -20.39 13.84 -3.82
C VAL A 209 -21.15 15.14 -3.64
N GLU A 210 -21.63 15.36 -2.42
CA GLU A 210 -22.35 16.55 -2.01
C GLU A 210 -21.52 17.34 -1.00
N LYS A 211 -21.92 18.58 -0.77
CA LYS A 211 -21.32 19.41 0.28
C LYS A 211 -21.36 18.69 1.62
N ASP A 212 -20.25 18.76 2.36
CA ASP A 212 -20.01 18.13 3.65
C ASP A 212 -19.92 16.60 3.64
N ASP A 213 -19.96 15.96 2.48
CA ASP A 213 -19.53 14.57 2.37
C ASP A 213 -18.04 14.44 2.71
N ILE A 214 -17.66 13.32 3.33
CA ILE A 214 -16.27 13.08 3.75
C ILE A 214 -15.77 11.77 3.14
N LEU A 215 -14.66 11.84 2.42
CA LEU A 215 -13.95 10.67 1.92
C LEU A 215 -12.80 10.31 2.85
N TYR A 216 -12.83 9.11 3.43
CA TYR A 216 -11.68 8.48 4.07
C TYR A 216 -10.92 7.71 2.99
N PHE A 217 -9.74 8.17 2.67
CA PHE A 217 -8.87 7.61 1.66
C PHE A 217 -7.64 7.01 2.33
N ASN A 218 -7.70 5.70 2.63
CA ASN A 218 -6.60 4.96 3.25
C ASN A 218 -5.84 4.20 2.18
N THR A 219 -4.53 4.43 2.11
CA THR A 219 -3.62 3.69 1.26
C THR A 219 -3.10 2.45 1.98
N TRP A 220 -2.38 1.58 1.27
CA TRP A 220 -1.87 0.34 1.85
C TRP A 220 -0.48 0.50 2.45
N GLY A 221 -0.16 -0.36 3.43
CA GLY A 221 1.17 -0.50 3.99
C GLY A 221 2.08 -1.36 3.13
N GLY A 222 3.38 -1.19 3.26
CA GLY A 222 4.38 -2.12 2.75
C GLY A 222 4.44 -3.38 3.61
N ALA A 223 4.83 -4.51 3.03
CA ALA A 223 5.02 -5.74 3.80
C ALA A 223 6.41 -5.81 4.46
N GLY A 224 6.54 -6.65 5.47
CA GLY A 224 7.77 -6.86 6.23
C GLY A 224 8.76 -7.80 5.52
N TRP A 225 10.03 -7.63 5.85
CA TRP A 225 11.12 -8.48 5.40
C TRP A 225 11.83 -9.11 6.59
N GLY A 226 12.05 -10.42 6.54
CA GLY A 226 12.76 -11.16 7.58
C GLY A 226 11.93 -11.43 8.84
N ASN A 227 12.45 -12.25 9.72
CA ASN A 227 11.79 -12.66 10.96
C ASN A 227 11.54 -11.45 11.89
N PRO A 228 10.29 -11.09 12.21
CA PRO A 228 9.99 -9.97 13.09
C PRO A 228 10.54 -10.13 14.52
N LEU A 229 10.73 -11.36 15.01
CA LEU A 229 11.27 -11.60 16.34
C LEU A 229 12.77 -11.28 16.47
N GLU A 230 13.47 -11.09 15.34
CA GLU A 230 14.87 -10.67 15.32
C GLU A 230 15.01 -9.14 15.33
N ARG A 231 13.90 -8.39 15.22
CA ARG A 231 13.93 -6.93 15.33
C ARG A 231 14.29 -6.52 16.74
N ASP A 232 15.19 -5.54 16.85
CA ASP A 232 15.59 -4.93 18.11
C ASP A 232 14.36 -4.39 18.86
N ALA A 233 14.16 -4.83 20.11
CA ALA A 233 13.05 -4.44 20.94
C ALA A 233 13.04 -2.93 21.25
N GLU A 234 14.21 -2.32 21.44
CA GLU A 234 14.34 -0.88 21.65
C GLU A 234 13.89 -0.08 20.42
N LYS A 235 14.16 -0.59 19.22
CA LYS A 235 13.67 0.02 17.98
C LYS A 235 12.15 -0.04 17.89
N VAL A 236 11.53 -1.17 18.28
CA VAL A 236 10.07 -1.32 18.35
C VAL A 236 9.48 -0.36 19.38
N ALA A 237 10.06 -0.27 20.59
CA ALA A 237 9.60 0.66 21.62
C ALA A 237 9.68 2.13 21.16
N LEU A 238 10.75 2.51 20.47
CA LEU A 238 10.87 3.85 19.88
C LEU A 238 9.80 4.12 18.82
N GLU A 239 9.45 3.13 18.00
CA GLU A 239 8.41 3.25 16.98
C GLU A 239 7.02 3.35 17.61
N VAL A 240 6.76 2.64 18.72
CA VAL A 240 5.54 2.81 19.51
C VAL A 240 5.46 4.23 20.07
N LYS A 241 6.53 4.73 20.68
CA LYS A 241 6.59 6.09 21.21
C LYS A 241 6.36 7.16 20.13
N ARG A 242 6.74 6.87 18.88
CA ARG A 242 6.51 7.76 17.72
C ARG A 242 5.13 7.60 17.07
N GLY A 243 4.31 6.66 17.54
CA GLY A 243 2.99 6.38 16.97
C GLY A 243 3.02 5.69 15.61
N LEU A 244 4.14 5.10 15.20
CA LEU A 244 4.27 4.31 13.96
C LEU A 244 3.73 2.89 14.13
N ILE A 245 3.85 2.37 15.35
CA ILE A 245 3.34 1.06 15.80
C ILE A 245 2.51 1.32 17.05
N SER A 246 1.39 0.63 17.23
CA SER A 246 0.64 0.67 18.48
C SER A 246 1.29 -0.26 19.52
N THR A 247 0.94 -0.09 20.79
CA THR A 247 1.35 -1.03 21.86
C THR A 247 0.90 -2.46 21.54
N GLU A 248 -0.28 -2.65 20.97
CA GLU A 248 -0.75 -3.96 20.52
C GLU A 248 0.03 -4.46 19.29
N GLY A 249 0.32 -3.56 18.33
CA GLY A 249 1.12 -3.88 17.15
C GLY A 249 2.55 -4.34 17.48
N ALA A 250 3.13 -3.86 18.58
CA ALA A 250 4.46 -4.30 19.06
C ALA A 250 4.52 -5.80 19.31
N LYS A 251 3.41 -6.44 19.70
CA LYS A 251 3.33 -7.89 19.89
C LYS A 251 3.62 -8.68 18.61
N SER A 252 3.39 -8.10 17.43
CA SER A 252 3.76 -8.73 16.15
C SER A 252 5.29 -8.91 15.98
N TYR A 253 6.07 -8.23 16.81
CA TYR A 253 7.54 -8.34 16.90
C TYR A 253 7.97 -9.13 18.14
N GLY A 254 7.02 -9.72 18.86
CA GLY A 254 7.27 -10.38 20.12
C GLY A 254 7.73 -9.41 21.21
N VAL A 255 7.31 -8.15 21.18
CA VAL A 255 7.69 -7.11 22.14
C VAL A 255 6.47 -6.67 22.95
N VAL A 256 6.63 -6.65 24.28
CA VAL A 256 5.59 -6.18 25.20
C VAL A 256 6.01 -4.82 25.75
N ILE A 257 5.14 -3.83 25.58
CA ILE A 257 5.39 -2.43 25.94
C ILE A 257 4.46 -2.02 27.08
N ASN A 258 5.03 -1.45 28.13
CA ASN A 258 4.32 -0.89 29.28
C ASN A 258 3.68 0.46 28.94
N ASP A 259 2.79 0.96 29.81
CA ASP A 259 2.10 2.25 29.65
C ASP A 259 3.06 3.47 29.60
N ASP A 260 4.25 3.33 30.19
CA ASP A 260 5.31 4.35 30.18
C ASP A 260 6.25 4.24 28.95
N PHE A 261 5.92 3.39 28.00
CA PHE A 261 6.70 3.05 26.80
C PHE A 261 8.02 2.30 27.08
N SER A 262 8.25 1.80 28.31
CA SER A 262 9.34 0.87 28.60
C SER A 262 9.01 -0.55 28.09
N ILE A 263 10.04 -1.35 27.88
CA ILE A 263 9.89 -2.76 27.49
C ILE A 263 9.69 -3.60 28.75
N ASP A 264 8.69 -4.49 28.75
CA ASP A 264 8.62 -5.58 29.69
C ASP A 264 9.49 -6.73 29.18
N GLU A 265 10.74 -6.80 29.66
CA GLU A 265 11.73 -7.78 29.22
C GLU A 265 11.26 -9.22 29.43
N THR A 266 10.68 -9.50 30.61
CA THR A 266 10.23 -10.86 30.96
C THR A 266 9.08 -11.32 30.07
N ALA A 267 8.09 -10.45 29.85
CA ALA A 267 6.96 -10.75 28.98
C ALA A 267 7.38 -10.81 27.49
N THR A 268 8.36 -9.99 27.10
CA THR A 268 8.95 -9.99 25.75
C THR A 268 9.65 -11.32 25.46
N ASP A 269 10.51 -11.79 26.37
CA ASP A 269 11.19 -13.08 26.20
C ASP A 269 10.19 -14.24 26.12
N ALA A 270 9.20 -14.25 27.00
CA ALA A 270 8.14 -15.27 26.98
C ALA A 270 7.35 -15.26 25.66
N LEU A 271 6.95 -14.09 25.19
CA LEU A 271 6.19 -13.94 23.95
C LEU A 271 7.01 -14.36 22.72
N ARG A 272 8.29 -14.01 22.66
CA ARG A 272 9.19 -14.43 21.56
C ARG A 272 9.35 -15.95 21.50
N VAL A 273 9.48 -16.61 22.67
CA VAL A 273 9.54 -18.09 22.73
C VAL A 273 8.24 -18.71 22.23
N GLU A 274 7.09 -18.18 22.63
CA GLU A 274 5.77 -18.65 22.20
C GLU A 274 5.59 -18.48 20.69
N MET A 275 5.98 -17.34 20.14
CA MET A 275 5.79 -17.01 18.73
C MET A 275 6.79 -17.70 17.79
N ALA A 276 7.98 -18.03 18.23
CA ALA A 276 9.04 -18.59 17.39
C ALA A 276 8.61 -19.75 16.50
N PRO A 277 7.80 -20.76 16.98
CA PRO A 277 7.34 -21.85 16.11
C PRO A 277 6.34 -21.42 15.02
N THR A 278 5.76 -20.24 15.12
CA THR A 278 4.76 -19.73 14.15
C THR A 278 5.40 -19.01 12.96
N ILE A 279 6.66 -18.60 13.08
CA ILE A 279 7.38 -17.86 12.03
C ILE A 279 7.92 -18.85 10.99
N LYS A 280 7.45 -18.74 9.77
CA LYS A 280 7.81 -19.64 8.66
C LYS A 280 8.91 -19.01 7.80
N THR A 281 10.14 -19.01 8.28
CA THR A 281 11.29 -18.46 7.54
C THR A 281 11.72 -19.30 6.34
N GLU A 282 11.40 -20.61 6.34
CA GLU A 282 11.62 -21.51 5.21
C GLU A 282 10.69 -21.22 4.02
N GLN A 283 9.59 -20.55 4.25
CA GLN A 283 8.67 -20.09 3.21
C GLN A 283 9.09 -18.71 2.75
N ILE A 284 9.57 -18.59 1.51
CA ILE A 284 10.05 -17.33 0.96
C ILE A 284 8.97 -16.24 1.02
N PHE A 285 7.74 -16.56 0.61
CA PHE A 285 6.64 -15.58 0.51
C PHE A 285 5.54 -15.86 1.54
N ASN A 286 5.18 -14.84 2.30
CA ASN A 286 3.99 -14.82 3.15
C ASN A 286 2.90 -14.01 2.43
N LEU A 287 2.01 -14.71 1.73
CA LEU A 287 0.92 -14.09 0.96
C LEU A 287 -0.27 -13.66 1.83
N GLY A 288 -0.23 -13.95 3.14
CA GLY A 288 -1.39 -13.83 4.02
C GLY A 288 -2.40 -14.96 3.80
N PRO A 289 -3.71 -14.69 3.93
CA PRO A 289 -4.75 -15.68 3.71
C PRO A 289 -4.71 -16.24 2.29
N SER A 290 -5.13 -17.49 2.14
CA SER A 290 -5.24 -18.13 0.81
C SER A 290 -6.27 -17.40 -0.07
N MET A 291 -6.16 -17.57 -1.39
CA MET A 291 -7.11 -16.95 -2.34
C MET A 291 -8.57 -17.37 -2.06
N ASN A 292 -8.79 -18.60 -1.63
CA ASN A 292 -10.13 -19.09 -1.30
C ASN A 292 -10.68 -18.40 -0.04
N GLU A 293 -9.85 -18.21 0.99
CA GLU A 293 -10.23 -17.48 2.20
C GLU A 293 -10.49 -16.01 1.90
N LEU A 294 -9.62 -15.35 1.10
CA LEU A 294 -9.83 -13.97 0.66
C LEU A 294 -11.17 -13.80 -0.06
N ARG A 295 -11.53 -14.73 -0.94
CA ARG A 295 -12.82 -14.70 -1.66
C ARG A 295 -13.99 -14.96 -0.73
N ALA A 296 -13.90 -15.97 0.13
CA ALA A 296 -14.98 -16.33 1.05
C ALA A 296 -15.28 -15.22 2.08
N ASN A 297 -14.25 -14.49 2.51
CA ASN A 297 -14.38 -13.45 3.52
C ASN A 297 -14.49 -12.03 2.94
N CYS A 298 -14.35 -11.84 1.63
CA CYS A 298 -14.23 -10.54 0.99
C CYS A 298 -15.33 -9.57 1.41
N PHE A 299 -16.59 -9.97 1.26
CA PHE A 299 -17.74 -9.12 1.61
C PHE A 299 -17.79 -8.78 3.11
N LYS A 300 -17.51 -9.77 3.97
CA LYS A 300 -17.48 -9.56 5.42
C LYS A 300 -16.41 -8.57 5.86
N GLU A 301 -15.21 -8.68 5.24
CA GLU A 301 -14.04 -7.88 5.63
C GLU A 301 -14.01 -6.50 4.99
N THR A 302 -14.52 -6.38 3.77
CA THR A 302 -14.36 -5.16 2.95
C THR A 302 -15.68 -4.46 2.63
N GLY A 303 -16.82 -5.13 2.77
CA GLY A 303 -18.13 -4.65 2.32
C GLY A 303 -18.31 -4.71 0.79
N LEU A 304 -17.40 -5.33 0.07
CA LEU A 304 -17.39 -5.44 -1.39
C LEU A 304 -17.37 -6.90 -1.84
N GLU A 305 -17.98 -7.18 -2.98
CA GLU A 305 -17.91 -8.51 -3.59
C GLU A 305 -16.48 -8.82 -4.07
N ALA A 306 -16.10 -10.08 -4.00
CA ALA A 306 -14.81 -10.53 -4.48
C ALA A 306 -14.69 -10.29 -6.01
N PRO A 307 -13.52 -9.84 -6.51
CA PRO A 307 -13.34 -9.62 -7.93
C PRO A 307 -13.50 -10.93 -8.72
N ILE A 308 -14.09 -10.83 -9.91
CA ILE A 308 -14.25 -11.97 -10.80
C ILE A 308 -12.84 -12.47 -11.19
N GLN A 309 -12.65 -13.79 -11.10
CA GLN A 309 -11.39 -14.40 -11.54
C GLN A 309 -11.28 -14.28 -13.07
N PRO A 310 -10.18 -13.72 -13.60
CA PRO A 310 -9.99 -13.70 -15.04
C PRO A 310 -9.98 -15.11 -15.60
N THR A 311 -10.73 -15.34 -16.65
CA THR A 311 -10.65 -16.57 -17.45
C THR A 311 -9.66 -16.29 -18.58
N TRP A 312 -8.59 -17.07 -18.62
CA TRP A 312 -7.67 -17.06 -19.76
C TRP A 312 -8.33 -17.87 -20.88
N GLY A 313 -8.72 -17.20 -21.95
CA GLY A 313 -9.21 -17.87 -23.16
C GLY A 313 -8.09 -18.44 -23.99
#